data_8dfce120a3a754fc7d4a403c1913cd15
#
_entry.id   8dfce120a3a754fc7d4a403c1913cd15
#
_cell.length_a   1.000
_cell.length_b   1.000
_cell.length_c   1.000
_cell.angle_alpha   90.00
_cell.angle_beta   90.00
_cell.angle_gamma   90.00
#
_symmetry.space_group_name_H-M   'P 1'
#
loop_
_entity.id
_entity.type
_entity.pdbx_description
1 polymer ?
#
loop_
_entity_poly.entity_id
_entity_poly.type
_entity_poly.pdbx_seq_one_letter_code
_entity_poly.pdbx_strand_id
1 'polypeptide(L)'
;MVKRVGQKKRGKYSRKPKKIILIGTEGNNQTEKKYFTSFNQTQSEYKINVAKGNNTDPEGVIHDLLKTAKQEELDLKQGDILACFIDVDFKKGREKELRAAIKLARQNNVSLYLSNPCFEVWYLLHFRYSTKPYCSNDE
;
A
#
# COMPACT_ATOMS: atom_id res chain seq x y z
N MET A 1 -9.29 46.22 40.20
CA MET A 1 -8.49 45.94 38.98
C MET A 1 -8.27 44.44 38.84
N VAL A 2 -8.88 43.82 37.86
CA VAL A 2 -8.71 42.37 37.59
C VAL A 2 -7.46 42.21 36.74
N LYS A 3 -6.39 41.56 37.25
CA LYS A 3 -5.20 41.23 36.49
C LYS A 3 -5.57 40.21 35.39
N ARG A 4 -5.49 40.61 34.12
CA ARG A 4 -5.59 39.67 32.98
C ARG A 4 -4.48 38.64 33.09
N VAL A 5 -4.85 37.39 33.32
CA VAL A 5 -3.95 36.24 33.22
C VAL A 5 -3.43 36.18 31.78
N GLY A 6 -2.11 36.35 31.62
CA GLY A 6 -1.48 36.33 30.31
C GLY A 6 -1.74 35.02 29.60
N GLN A 7 -2.26 35.12 28.39
CA GLN A 7 -2.44 33.94 27.52
C GLN A 7 -1.05 33.33 27.25
N LYS A 8 -0.83 32.11 27.77
CA LYS A 8 0.33 31.31 27.39
C LYS A 8 0.30 31.15 25.87
N LYS A 9 1.28 31.74 25.16
CA LYS A 9 1.52 31.45 23.75
C LYS A 9 1.72 29.95 23.62
N ARG A 10 0.74 29.25 23.03
CA ARG A 10 0.91 27.84 22.59
C ARG A 10 2.05 27.84 21.60
N GLY A 11 3.19 27.28 21.97
CA GLY A 11 4.29 27.04 21.05
C GLY A 11 3.75 26.25 19.85
N LYS A 12 3.91 26.79 18.64
CA LYS A 12 3.63 26.08 17.40
C LYS A 12 4.64 24.94 17.29
N TYR A 13 4.38 23.81 17.93
CA TYR A 13 5.00 22.56 17.54
C TYR A 13 4.36 22.14 16.22
N SER A 14 4.90 22.63 15.13
CA SER A 14 4.61 22.16 13.79
C SER A 14 5.16 20.74 13.68
N ARG A 15 4.33 19.73 13.86
CA ARG A 15 4.70 18.35 13.54
C ARG A 15 5.00 18.31 12.04
N LYS A 16 6.19 17.83 11.66
CA LYS A 16 6.49 17.57 10.26
C LYS A 16 5.43 16.64 9.68
N PRO A 17 4.88 16.93 8.50
CA PRO A 17 3.91 16.03 7.86
C PRO A 17 4.56 14.66 7.67
N LYS A 18 3.81 13.59 7.93
CA LYS A 18 4.27 12.23 7.71
C LYS A 18 4.39 11.98 6.21
N LYS A 19 5.41 11.23 5.82
CA LYS A 19 5.52 10.66 4.48
C LYS A 19 4.43 9.60 4.30
N ILE A 20 3.93 9.46 3.10
CA ILE A 20 2.86 8.51 2.77
C ILE A 20 3.45 7.30 2.07
N ILE A 21 3.06 6.12 2.51
CA ILE A 21 3.19 4.88 1.75
C ILE A 21 1.79 4.56 1.21
N LEU A 22 1.58 4.76 -0.07
CA LEU A 22 0.31 4.43 -0.72
C LEU A 22 0.40 3.04 -1.33
N ILE A 23 -0.53 2.17 -0.94
CA ILE A 23 -0.56 0.76 -1.34
C ILE A 23 -1.75 0.50 -2.24
N GLY A 24 -1.49 -0.11 -3.41
CA GLY A 24 -2.49 -0.68 -4.30
C GLY A 24 -2.62 -2.18 -4.10
N THR A 25 -3.84 -2.69 -4.06
CA THR A 25 -4.17 -4.11 -3.95
C THR A 25 -5.27 -4.49 -4.93
N GLU A 26 -5.36 -5.77 -5.30
CA GLU A 26 -6.40 -6.25 -6.19
C GLU A 26 -7.79 -6.21 -5.54
N GLY A 27 -8.78 -5.74 -6.28
CA GLY A 27 -10.17 -5.74 -5.86
C GLY A 27 -10.43 -4.97 -4.56
N ASN A 28 -11.41 -5.45 -3.79
CA ASN A 28 -11.76 -4.88 -2.49
C ASN A 28 -11.17 -5.72 -1.35
N ASN A 29 -9.87 -5.95 -1.40
CA ASN A 29 -9.15 -6.82 -0.48
C ASN A 29 -9.09 -6.24 0.94
N GLN A 30 -9.99 -6.67 1.80
CA GLN A 30 -10.04 -6.24 3.20
C GLN A 30 -8.88 -6.79 4.03
N THR A 31 -8.36 -7.96 3.68
CA THR A 31 -7.25 -8.59 4.40
C THR A 31 -5.99 -7.76 4.29
N GLU A 32 -5.57 -7.41 3.08
CA GLU A 32 -4.39 -6.58 2.84
C GLU A 32 -4.55 -5.20 3.46
N LYS A 33 -5.72 -4.58 3.30
CA LYS A 33 -6.00 -3.29 3.88
C LYS A 33 -5.86 -3.29 5.40
N LYS A 34 -6.46 -4.25 6.08
CA LYS A 34 -6.36 -4.40 7.54
C LYS A 34 -4.93 -4.68 7.97
N TYR A 35 -4.24 -5.56 7.25
CA TYR A 35 -2.85 -5.92 7.53
C TYR A 35 -1.95 -4.70 7.47
N PHE A 36 -1.92 -3.99 6.35
CA PHE A 36 -1.03 -2.85 6.17
C PHE A 36 -1.36 -1.67 7.07
N THR A 37 -2.64 -1.34 7.24
CA THR A 37 -3.04 -0.21 8.10
C THR A 37 -2.81 -0.49 9.58
N SER A 38 -2.67 -1.76 9.99
CA SER A 38 -2.32 -2.11 11.37
C SER A 38 -0.94 -1.61 11.80
N PHE A 39 -0.04 -1.34 10.85
CA PHE A 39 1.28 -0.77 11.12
C PHE A 39 1.29 0.75 11.34
N ASN A 40 0.17 1.42 11.15
CA ASN A 40 0.07 2.86 11.41
C ASN A 40 0.20 3.15 12.91
N GLN A 41 1.28 3.80 13.28
CA GLN A 41 1.56 4.20 14.65
C GLN A 41 1.74 5.73 14.74
N THR A 42 1.39 6.30 15.88
CA THR A 42 1.48 7.76 16.09
C THR A 42 2.90 8.30 15.95
N GLN A 43 3.89 7.50 16.34
CA GLN A 43 5.31 7.88 16.32
C GLN A 43 6.02 7.52 14.99
N SER A 44 5.36 6.82 14.08
CA SER A 44 5.94 6.47 12.79
C SER A 44 6.19 7.71 11.92
N GLU A 45 7.31 7.73 11.22
CA GLU A 45 7.63 8.73 10.19
C GLU A 45 6.69 8.61 8.97
N TYR A 46 6.19 7.41 8.71
CA TYR A 46 5.32 7.09 7.60
C TYR A 46 3.88 6.87 8.05
N LYS A 47 2.96 7.18 7.16
CA LYS A 47 1.56 6.77 7.25
C LYS A 47 1.23 5.89 6.05
N ILE A 48 0.63 4.74 6.31
CA ILE A 48 0.19 3.80 5.27
C ILE A 48 -1.26 4.09 4.92
N ASN A 49 -1.52 4.36 3.64
CA ASN A 49 -2.84 4.49 3.05
C ASN A 49 -3.02 3.41 1.99
N VAL A 50 -4.25 2.98 1.77
CA VAL A 50 -4.61 2.05 0.69
C VAL A 50 -5.34 2.81 -0.40
N ALA A 51 -4.92 2.63 -1.65
CA ALA A 51 -5.52 3.27 -2.81
C ALA A 51 -6.99 2.87 -2.97
N LYS A 52 -7.79 3.78 -3.47
CA LYS A 52 -9.19 3.53 -3.81
C LYS A 52 -9.27 2.90 -5.20
N GLY A 53 -10.04 1.84 -5.33
CA GLY A 53 -10.28 1.16 -6.60
C GLY A 53 -10.74 -0.27 -6.39
N ASN A 54 -11.31 -0.86 -7.44
CA ASN A 54 -11.85 -2.21 -7.43
C ASN A 54 -11.29 -3.05 -8.58
N ASN A 55 -10.26 -2.58 -9.28
CA ASN A 55 -9.66 -3.34 -10.36
C ASN A 55 -9.06 -4.64 -9.86
N THR A 56 -9.25 -5.71 -10.61
CA THR A 56 -8.72 -7.04 -10.33
C THR A 56 -7.59 -7.42 -11.28
N ASP A 57 -7.40 -6.67 -12.35
CA ASP A 57 -6.27 -6.85 -13.26
C ASP A 57 -5.05 -6.04 -12.80
N PRO A 58 -3.85 -6.56 -12.95
CA PRO A 58 -2.63 -5.93 -12.43
C PRO A 58 -2.39 -4.50 -12.92
N GLU A 59 -2.58 -4.23 -14.19
CA GLU A 59 -2.41 -2.87 -14.73
C GLU A 59 -3.45 -1.90 -14.16
N GLY A 60 -4.71 -2.34 -14.06
CA GLY A 60 -5.79 -1.56 -13.47
C GLY A 60 -5.53 -1.19 -12.03
N VAL A 61 -4.95 -2.07 -11.24
CA VAL A 61 -4.54 -1.79 -9.85
C VAL A 61 -3.48 -0.70 -9.81
N ILE A 62 -2.50 -0.73 -10.71
CA ILE A 62 -1.47 0.32 -10.80
C ILE A 62 -2.09 1.65 -11.24
N HIS A 63 -3.02 1.65 -12.18
CA HIS A 63 -3.73 2.86 -12.60
C HIS A 63 -4.55 3.46 -11.45
N ASP A 64 -5.25 2.65 -10.66
CA ASP A 64 -5.97 3.10 -9.47
C ASP A 64 -5.01 3.71 -8.44
N LEU A 65 -3.86 3.10 -8.24
CA LEU A 65 -2.81 3.60 -7.37
C LEU A 65 -2.31 4.98 -7.82
N LEU A 66 -1.97 5.12 -9.10
CA LEU A 66 -1.48 6.38 -9.67
C LEU A 66 -2.54 7.48 -9.63
N LYS A 67 -3.79 7.14 -9.88
CA LYS A 67 -4.92 8.07 -9.78
C LYS A 67 -5.08 8.59 -8.35
N THR A 68 -5.05 7.70 -7.37
CA THR A 68 -5.15 8.07 -5.95
C THR A 68 -3.95 8.92 -5.53
N ALA A 69 -2.73 8.54 -5.95
CA ALA A 69 -1.52 9.31 -5.67
C ALA A 69 -1.61 10.76 -6.19
N LYS A 70 -2.16 10.93 -7.40
CA LYS A 70 -2.38 12.26 -7.98
C LYS A 70 -3.45 13.06 -7.21
N GLN A 71 -4.53 12.41 -6.80
CA GLN A 71 -5.61 13.05 -6.03
C GLN A 71 -5.15 13.49 -4.64
N GLU A 72 -4.25 12.72 -4.02
CA GLU A 72 -3.69 13.00 -2.70
C GLU A 72 -2.40 13.84 -2.78
N GLU A 73 -2.01 14.29 -3.97
CA GLU A 73 -0.83 15.14 -4.22
C GLU A 73 0.47 14.57 -3.66
N LEU A 74 0.67 13.26 -3.79
CA LEU A 74 1.88 12.59 -3.31
C LEU A 74 3.12 13.01 -4.11
N ASP A 75 4.23 13.20 -3.41
CA ASP A 75 5.52 13.58 -3.98
C ASP A 75 6.62 12.58 -3.63
N LEU A 76 6.99 11.76 -4.60
CA LEU A 76 8.05 10.75 -4.45
C LEU A 76 9.42 11.39 -4.15
N LYS A 77 9.67 12.62 -4.62
CA LYS A 77 10.92 13.33 -4.34
C LYS A 77 11.03 13.75 -2.88
N GLN A 78 9.91 13.91 -2.20
CA GLN A 78 9.86 14.21 -0.77
C GLN A 78 9.80 12.97 0.13
N GLY A 79 9.86 11.80 -0.48
CA GLY A 79 9.96 10.53 0.23
C GLY A 79 8.65 9.76 0.36
N ASP A 80 7.58 10.16 -0.34
CA ASP A 80 6.40 9.33 -0.47
C ASP A 80 6.70 8.09 -1.31
N ILE A 81 6.03 6.98 -1.02
CA ILE A 81 6.29 5.69 -1.64
C ILE A 81 4.99 5.14 -2.24
N LEU A 82 5.08 4.65 -3.47
CA LEU A 82 4.02 3.90 -4.14
C LEU A 82 4.38 2.42 -4.18
N ALA A 83 3.53 1.58 -3.64
CA ALA A 83 3.70 0.13 -3.64
C ALA A 83 2.42 -0.57 -4.12
N CYS A 84 2.58 -1.67 -4.82
CA CYS A 84 1.48 -2.45 -5.35
C CYS A 84 1.70 -3.91 -5.01
N PHE A 85 0.69 -4.57 -4.48
CA PHE A 85 0.69 -5.99 -4.12
C PHE A 85 -0.29 -6.73 -5.01
N ILE A 86 0.23 -7.66 -5.81
CA ILE A 86 -0.51 -8.40 -6.83
C ILE A 86 -0.34 -9.89 -6.56
N ASP A 87 -1.43 -10.63 -6.63
CA ASP A 87 -1.40 -12.08 -6.55
C ASP A 87 -1.02 -12.67 -7.91
N VAL A 88 -0.10 -13.63 -7.90
CA VAL A 88 0.32 -14.29 -9.15
C VAL A 88 -0.84 -15.05 -9.75
N ASP A 89 -1.64 -15.74 -8.95
CA ASP A 89 -2.74 -16.60 -9.38
C ASP A 89 -2.36 -17.58 -10.51
N PHE A 90 -2.94 -18.76 -10.53
CA PHE A 90 -2.65 -19.74 -11.58
C PHE A 90 -3.66 -19.68 -12.73
N LYS A 91 -4.02 -18.47 -13.18
CA LYS A 91 -4.96 -18.25 -14.28
C LYS A 91 -4.23 -18.20 -15.61
N LYS A 92 -4.89 -18.75 -16.64
CA LYS A 92 -4.39 -18.65 -18.03
C LYS A 92 -4.26 -17.19 -18.46
N GLY A 93 -3.15 -16.81 -19.06
CA GLY A 93 -2.89 -15.43 -19.50
C GLY A 93 -2.33 -14.50 -18.42
N ARG A 94 -2.28 -14.92 -17.17
CA ARG A 94 -1.79 -14.10 -16.04
C ARG A 94 -0.35 -13.63 -16.22
N GLU A 95 0.51 -14.45 -16.83
CA GLU A 95 1.89 -14.08 -17.10
C GLU A 95 2.01 -12.81 -17.97
N LYS A 96 1.19 -12.73 -19.03
CA LYS A 96 1.17 -11.55 -19.92
C LYS A 96 0.73 -10.30 -19.17
N GLU A 97 -0.31 -10.41 -18.35
CA GLU A 97 -0.80 -9.32 -17.51
C GLU A 97 0.24 -8.84 -16.51
N LEU A 98 0.95 -9.77 -15.86
CA LEU A 98 2.00 -9.45 -14.91
C LEU A 98 3.20 -8.77 -15.58
N ARG A 99 3.61 -9.22 -16.78
CA ARG A 99 4.69 -8.58 -17.54
C ARG A 99 4.34 -7.13 -17.91
N ALA A 100 3.11 -6.88 -18.34
CA ALA A 100 2.63 -5.54 -18.63
C ALA A 100 2.62 -4.64 -17.37
N ALA A 101 2.14 -5.19 -16.26
CA ALA A 101 2.14 -4.50 -14.97
C ALA A 101 3.54 -4.16 -14.47
N ILE A 102 4.51 -5.09 -14.60
CA ILE A 102 5.91 -4.86 -14.24
C ILE A 102 6.49 -3.67 -15.03
N LYS A 103 6.22 -3.62 -16.34
CA LYS A 103 6.68 -2.53 -17.19
C LYS A 103 6.05 -1.18 -16.75
N LEU A 104 4.74 -1.17 -16.54
CA LEU A 104 4.02 0.03 -16.11
C LEU A 104 4.51 0.52 -14.73
N ALA A 105 4.70 -0.38 -13.77
CA ALA A 105 5.21 -0.06 -12.46
C ALA A 105 6.61 0.59 -12.52
N ARG A 106 7.52 0.03 -13.31
CA ARG A 106 8.86 0.59 -13.50
C ARG A 106 8.83 2.00 -14.10
N GLN A 107 7.97 2.23 -15.08
CA GLN A 107 7.82 3.54 -15.72
C GLN A 107 7.32 4.62 -14.76
N ASN A 108 6.60 4.25 -13.72
CA ASN A 108 5.97 5.16 -12.76
C ASN A 108 6.59 5.12 -11.36
N ASN A 109 7.75 4.49 -11.19
CA ASN A 109 8.43 4.35 -9.90
C ASN A 109 7.54 3.70 -8.81
N VAL A 110 6.74 2.73 -9.21
CA VAL A 110 5.93 1.91 -8.31
C VAL A 110 6.71 0.65 -7.94
N SER A 111 6.84 0.39 -6.65
CA SER A 111 7.39 -0.88 -6.15
C SER A 111 6.32 -1.96 -6.28
N LEU A 112 6.54 -2.94 -7.13
CA LEU A 112 5.62 -4.04 -7.37
C LEU A 112 6.07 -5.29 -6.62
N TYR A 113 5.18 -5.83 -5.80
CA TYR A 113 5.38 -7.06 -5.03
C TYR A 113 4.38 -8.13 -5.50
N LEU A 114 4.89 -9.29 -5.80
CA LEU A 114 4.09 -10.43 -6.27
C LEU A 114 3.99 -11.48 -5.18
N SER A 115 2.77 -11.88 -4.82
CA SER A 115 2.49 -12.97 -3.91
C SER A 115 2.21 -14.25 -4.71
N ASN A 116 2.86 -15.35 -4.37
CA ASN A 116 2.70 -16.61 -5.07
C ASN A 116 2.21 -17.72 -4.11
N PRO A 117 1.00 -18.26 -4.27
CA PRO A 117 0.00 -17.87 -5.29
C PRO A 117 -0.76 -16.60 -4.93
N CYS A 118 -0.93 -16.28 -3.67
CA CYS A 118 -1.72 -15.15 -3.19
C CYS A 118 -1.19 -14.59 -1.86
N PHE A 119 -1.70 -13.42 -1.48
CA PHE A 119 -1.26 -12.70 -0.27
C PHE A 119 -1.47 -13.50 1.02
N GLU A 120 -2.49 -14.32 1.09
CA GLU A 120 -2.82 -15.13 2.26
C GLU A 120 -1.70 -16.10 2.64
N VAL A 121 -0.89 -16.57 1.70
CA VAL A 121 0.31 -17.39 1.97
C VAL A 121 1.30 -16.62 2.83
N TRP A 122 1.55 -15.36 2.50
CA TRP A 122 2.39 -14.47 3.30
C TRP A 122 1.81 -14.28 4.70
N TYR A 123 0.51 -14.08 4.81
CA TYR A 123 -0.19 -13.91 6.07
C TYR A 123 -0.09 -15.16 6.97
N LEU A 124 -0.23 -16.36 6.39
CA LEU A 124 -0.07 -17.61 7.10
C LEU A 124 1.34 -17.82 7.68
N LEU A 125 2.37 -17.34 6.99
CA LEU A 125 3.77 -17.47 7.45
C LEU A 125 4.05 -16.71 8.75
N HIS A 126 3.20 -15.78 9.16
CA HIS A 126 3.30 -15.14 10.48
C HIS A 126 2.91 -16.07 11.63
N PHE A 127 2.12 -17.10 11.35
CA PHE A 127 1.60 -18.03 12.34
C PHE A 127 2.26 -19.41 12.27
N ARG A 128 2.76 -19.76 11.08
CA ARG A 128 3.30 -21.11 10.84
C ARG A 128 4.38 -21.08 9.77
N TYR A 129 5.52 -21.65 10.08
CA TYR A 129 6.52 -21.95 9.06
C TYR A 129 6.05 -23.10 8.18
N SER A 130 6.09 -22.93 6.87
CA SER A 130 5.74 -23.96 5.90
C SER A 130 6.58 -23.83 4.64
N THR A 131 7.12 -24.95 4.19
CA THR A 131 7.80 -25.09 2.90
C THR A 131 6.93 -25.82 1.86
N LYS A 132 5.65 -26.02 2.18
CA LYS A 132 4.70 -26.69 1.30
C LYS A 132 4.61 -25.91 -0.04
N PRO A 133 4.82 -26.57 -1.19
CA PRO A 133 4.53 -25.96 -2.46
C PRO A 133 3.01 -25.84 -2.65
N TYR A 134 2.55 -24.69 -3.09
CA TYR A 134 1.15 -24.46 -3.44
C TYR A 134 1.00 -24.48 -4.95
N CYS A 135 0.08 -25.29 -5.45
CA CYS A 135 -0.19 -25.44 -6.88
C CYS A 135 -1.47 -24.72 -7.32
N SER A 136 -2.30 -24.31 -6.37
CA SER A 136 -3.53 -23.54 -6.60
C SER A 136 -3.84 -22.64 -5.42
N ASN A 137 -4.80 -21.73 -5.59
CA ASN A 137 -5.29 -20.88 -4.51
C ASN A 137 -6.19 -21.62 -3.52
N ASP A 138 -6.62 -22.85 -3.85
CA ASP A 138 -7.56 -23.66 -3.06
C ASP A 138 -6.83 -24.59 -2.07
N GLU A 139 -5.48 -24.56 -2.04
CA GLU A 139 -4.63 -25.34 -1.15
C GLU A 139 -4.20 -24.53 0.10
#